data_09ba54b9ee865861e90be426d5176ad4
#
_entry.id   09ba54b9ee865861e90be426d5176ad4
#
_cell.length_a   1.000
_cell.length_b   1.000
_cell.length_c   1.000
_cell.angle_alpha   90.00
_cell.angle_beta   90.00
_cell.angle_gamma   90.00
#
_symmetry.space_group_name_H-M   'P 1'
#
loop_
_entity.id
_entity.type
_entity.pdbx_description
1 polymer ?
#
loop_
_entity_poly.entity_id
_entity_poly.type
_entity_poly.pdbx_seq_one_letter_code
_entity_poly.pdbx_strand_id
1 'polypeptide(L)'
;MPKKSKKYVVRLTDVERKTLQQIAGKFKGNSQKIRRAQVLLKADADGPDWTDARIAEAFGCRTQTVENIRERFVTQGFELTLNGQPRLEPPREKLLDGEQEAKLIAMRLGPPPPGFSNWSLRLLAGQVVALEIVESISHETVRRTLKKTA
;
A
#
# COMPACT_ATOMS: atom_id res chain seq x y z
N MET A 1 -9.10 28.57 -26.46
CA MET A 1 -8.17 27.48 -26.18
C MET A 1 -8.71 26.21 -26.81
N PRO A 2 -7.94 25.50 -27.63
CA PRO A 2 -8.38 24.20 -28.12
C PRO A 2 -8.65 23.29 -26.93
N LYS A 3 -9.83 22.71 -26.85
CA LYS A 3 -10.12 21.66 -25.88
C LYS A 3 -9.14 20.52 -26.16
N LYS A 4 -8.19 20.28 -25.25
CA LYS A 4 -7.39 19.05 -25.31
C LYS A 4 -8.38 17.88 -25.37
N SER A 5 -8.36 17.13 -26.46
CA SER A 5 -9.16 15.92 -26.55
C SER A 5 -8.81 15.05 -25.34
N LYS A 6 -9.81 14.70 -24.54
CA LYS A 6 -9.60 13.82 -23.39
C LYS A 6 -9.08 12.50 -23.94
N LYS A 7 -7.81 12.17 -23.63
CA LYS A 7 -7.16 10.96 -24.12
C LYS A 7 -7.84 9.68 -23.67
N TYR A 8 -8.44 9.70 -22.49
CA TYR A 8 -9.14 8.57 -21.90
C TYR A 8 -10.56 8.96 -21.50
N VAL A 9 -11.53 8.29 -22.10
CA VAL A 9 -12.95 8.53 -21.84
C VAL A 9 -13.45 7.47 -20.84
N VAL A 10 -13.98 7.92 -19.72
CA VAL A 10 -14.57 7.06 -18.69
C VAL A 10 -16.05 6.87 -19.02
N ARG A 11 -16.48 5.63 -19.19
CA ARG A 11 -17.88 5.24 -19.31
C ARG A 11 -18.18 4.16 -18.29
N LEU A 12 -19.11 4.43 -17.40
CA LEU A 12 -19.49 3.53 -16.32
C LEU A 12 -20.73 2.73 -16.73
N THR A 13 -20.74 1.45 -16.40
CA THR A 13 -21.96 0.64 -16.45
C THR A 13 -22.88 1.01 -15.29
N ASP A 14 -24.15 0.63 -15.36
CA ASP A 14 -25.11 0.90 -14.29
C ASP A 14 -24.69 0.26 -12.96
N VAL A 15 -24.12 -0.95 -13.01
CA VAL A 15 -23.61 -1.66 -11.85
C VAL A 15 -22.42 -0.92 -11.22
N GLU A 16 -21.47 -0.51 -12.06
CA GLU A 16 -20.30 0.27 -11.62
C GLU A 16 -20.73 1.59 -11.00
N ARG A 17 -21.66 2.29 -11.61
CA ARG A 17 -22.21 3.57 -11.11
C ARG A 17 -22.84 3.40 -9.74
N LYS A 18 -23.68 2.39 -9.55
CA LYS A 18 -24.29 2.08 -8.24
C LYS A 18 -23.26 1.75 -7.19
N THR A 19 -22.27 0.94 -7.54
CA THR A 19 -21.16 0.57 -6.62
C THR A 19 -20.38 1.82 -6.19
N LEU A 20 -20.04 2.70 -7.14
CA LEU A 20 -19.32 3.93 -6.84
C LEU A 20 -20.15 4.90 -5.98
N GLN A 21 -21.43 5.01 -6.22
CA GLN A 21 -22.33 5.82 -5.40
C GLN A 21 -22.41 5.32 -3.96
N GLN A 22 -22.45 4.01 -3.77
CA GLN A 22 -22.41 3.41 -2.43
C GLN A 22 -21.09 3.69 -1.72
N ILE A 23 -19.97 3.59 -2.42
CA ILE A 23 -18.64 3.86 -1.85
C ILE A 23 -18.50 5.35 -1.51
N ALA A 24 -18.90 6.24 -2.42
CA ALA A 24 -18.81 7.68 -2.22
C ALA A 24 -19.72 8.17 -1.08
N GLY A 25 -20.82 7.47 -0.82
CA GLY A 25 -21.75 7.78 0.27
C GLY A 25 -21.30 7.29 1.64
N LYS A 26 -20.28 6.46 1.73
CA LYS A 26 -19.77 5.96 3.01
C LYS A 26 -18.77 6.95 3.61
N PHE A 27 -19.04 7.37 4.85
CA PHE A 27 -18.12 8.24 5.60
C PHE A 27 -16.97 7.50 6.27
N LYS A 28 -17.04 6.16 6.32
CA LYS A 28 -16.02 5.30 6.91
C LYS A 28 -15.41 4.40 5.83
N GLY A 29 -14.09 4.32 5.81
CA GLY A 29 -13.35 3.47 4.89
C GLY A 29 -12.07 4.12 4.38
N ASN A 30 -11.49 3.53 3.36
CA ASN A 30 -10.28 4.05 2.74
C ASN A 30 -10.59 5.36 1.99
N SER A 31 -10.05 6.46 2.49
CA SER A 31 -10.25 7.80 1.92
C SER A 31 -9.83 7.91 0.46
N GLN A 32 -8.78 7.20 0.05
CA GLN A 32 -8.35 7.17 -1.35
C GLN A 32 -9.36 6.45 -2.25
N LYS A 33 -9.94 5.37 -1.77
CA LYS A 33 -10.97 4.62 -2.50
C LYS A 33 -12.22 5.49 -2.71
N ILE A 34 -12.64 6.21 -1.69
CA ILE A 34 -13.77 7.15 -1.74
C ILE A 34 -13.48 8.27 -2.76
N ARG A 35 -12.28 8.85 -2.72
CA ARG A 35 -11.87 9.90 -3.66
C ARG A 35 -11.88 9.39 -5.11
N ARG A 36 -11.33 8.22 -5.36
CA ARG A 36 -11.34 7.60 -6.70
C ARG A 36 -12.76 7.36 -7.19
N ALA A 37 -13.64 6.88 -6.34
CA ALA A 37 -15.05 6.68 -6.65
C ALA A 37 -15.73 8.00 -7.04
N GLN A 38 -15.52 9.06 -6.29
CA GLN A 38 -16.06 10.39 -6.58
C GLN A 38 -15.54 10.95 -7.90
N VAL A 39 -14.24 10.82 -8.16
CA VAL A 39 -13.62 11.25 -9.42
C VAL A 39 -14.23 10.52 -10.61
N LEU A 40 -14.36 9.20 -10.54
CA LEU A 40 -14.94 8.40 -11.62
C LEU A 40 -16.39 8.75 -11.89
N LEU A 41 -17.21 8.96 -10.86
CA LEU A 41 -18.60 9.39 -11.02
C LEU A 41 -18.73 10.72 -11.75
N LYS A 42 -17.85 11.68 -11.47
CA LYS A 42 -17.86 12.99 -12.14
C LYS A 42 -17.23 12.96 -13.53
N ALA A 43 -16.30 12.03 -13.76
CA ALA A 43 -15.65 11.85 -15.06
C ALA A 43 -16.48 11.06 -16.06
N ASP A 44 -17.53 10.35 -15.62
CA ASP A 44 -18.40 9.53 -16.45
C ASP A 44 -18.98 10.32 -17.62
N ALA A 45 -18.66 9.91 -18.84
CA ALA A 45 -19.10 10.56 -20.06
C ALA A 45 -20.64 10.47 -20.25
N ASP A 46 -21.26 9.44 -19.73
CA ASP A 46 -22.70 9.23 -19.74
C ASP A 46 -23.41 9.88 -18.53
N GLY A 47 -22.66 10.49 -17.63
CA GLY A 47 -23.14 11.23 -16.48
C GLY A 47 -22.74 12.70 -16.52
N PRO A 48 -22.19 13.25 -15.42
CA PRO A 48 -21.83 14.66 -15.36
C PRO A 48 -20.78 15.12 -16.38
N ASP A 49 -19.91 14.22 -16.82
CA ASP A 49 -18.84 14.48 -17.79
C ASP A 49 -18.01 15.73 -17.52
N TRP A 50 -17.57 15.88 -16.27
CA TRP A 50 -16.76 17.03 -15.88
C TRP A 50 -15.36 16.98 -16.47
N THR A 51 -14.79 18.15 -16.72
CA THR A 51 -13.39 18.28 -17.13
C THR A 51 -12.46 17.92 -15.98
N ASP A 52 -11.21 17.55 -16.31
CA ASP A 52 -10.21 17.21 -15.31
C ASP A 52 -9.91 18.38 -14.38
N ALA A 53 -9.85 19.60 -14.93
CA ALA A 53 -9.66 20.83 -14.15
C ALA A 53 -10.79 21.05 -13.13
N ARG A 54 -12.04 20.83 -13.55
CA ARG A 54 -13.21 20.98 -12.68
C ARG A 54 -13.24 19.94 -11.56
N ILE A 55 -12.90 18.69 -11.88
CA ILE A 55 -12.81 17.60 -10.89
C ILE A 55 -11.68 17.89 -9.90
N ALA A 56 -10.52 18.27 -10.39
CA ALA A 56 -9.36 18.60 -9.57
C ALA A 56 -9.65 19.72 -8.58
N GLU A 57 -10.31 20.77 -9.04
CA GLU A 57 -10.73 21.90 -8.19
C GLU A 57 -11.74 21.45 -7.13
N ALA A 58 -12.76 20.69 -7.52
CA ALA A 58 -13.82 20.24 -6.63
C ALA A 58 -13.32 19.34 -5.49
N PHE A 59 -12.34 18.49 -5.77
CA PHE A 59 -11.81 17.51 -4.81
C PHE A 59 -10.44 17.88 -4.23
N GLY A 60 -9.93 19.06 -4.55
CA GLY A 60 -8.67 19.53 -4.01
C GLY A 60 -7.45 18.69 -4.40
N CYS A 61 -7.41 18.18 -5.62
CA CYS A 61 -6.29 17.42 -6.16
C CYS A 61 -5.74 18.04 -7.44
N ARG A 62 -4.65 17.50 -7.96
CA ARG A 62 -4.05 17.96 -9.21
C ARG A 62 -4.78 17.36 -10.41
N THR A 63 -4.81 18.08 -11.53
CA THR A 63 -5.34 17.56 -12.81
C THR A 63 -4.66 16.26 -13.23
N GLN A 64 -3.35 16.14 -12.97
CA GLN A 64 -2.59 14.92 -13.25
C GLN A 64 -3.14 13.71 -12.49
N THR A 65 -3.60 13.89 -11.26
CA THR A 65 -4.23 12.83 -10.47
C THR A 65 -5.50 12.32 -11.15
N VAL A 66 -6.33 13.23 -11.66
CA VAL A 66 -7.55 12.90 -12.39
C VAL A 66 -7.24 12.16 -13.69
N GLU A 67 -6.27 12.64 -14.46
CA GLU A 67 -5.81 12.00 -15.70
C GLU A 67 -5.31 10.58 -15.44
N ASN A 68 -4.52 10.38 -14.38
CA ASN A 68 -4.00 9.07 -13.99
C ASN A 68 -5.13 8.10 -13.62
N ILE A 69 -6.17 8.56 -12.94
CA ILE A 69 -7.34 7.74 -12.60
C ILE A 69 -8.10 7.34 -13.86
N ARG A 70 -8.31 8.27 -14.80
CA ARG A 70 -8.95 7.97 -16.10
C ARG A 70 -8.15 6.93 -16.89
N GLU A 71 -6.85 7.13 -17.02
CA GLU A 71 -5.94 6.21 -17.71
C GLU A 71 -6.01 4.82 -17.11
N ARG A 72 -5.92 4.74 -15.79
CA ARG A 72 -5.99 3.47 -15.07
C ARG A 72 -7.31 2.75 -15.28
N PHE A 73 -8.41 3.47 -15.27
CA PHE A 73 -9.75 2.90 -15.52
C PHE A 73 -9.84 2.29 -16.93
N VAL A 74 -9.37 3.00 -17.95
CA VAL A 74 -9.43 2.55 -19.34
C VAL A 74 -8.47 1.40 -19.62
N THR A 75 -7.27 1.43 -19.04
CA THR A 75 -6.21 0.44 -19.32
C THR A 75 -6.22 -0.78 -18.39
N GLN A 76 -6.61 -0.61 -17.13
CA GLN A 76 -6.53 -1.67 -16.10
C GLN A 76 -7.89 -2.15 -15.60
N GLY A 77 -8.95 -1.41 -15.90
CA GLY A 77 -10.31 -1.75 -15.50
C GLY A 77 -10.76 -1.16 -14.17
N PHE A 78 -12.04 -1.38 -13.87
CA PHE A 78 -12.73 -0.79 -12.73
C PHE A 78 -12.14 -1.21 -11.37
N GLU A 79 -11.95 -2.50 -11.17
CA GLU A 79 -11.49 -3.05 -9.90
C GLU A 79 -10.11 -2.55 -9.49
N LEU A 80 -9.14 -2.61 -10.41
CA LEU A 80 -7.78 -2.15 -10.16
C LEU A 80 -7.70 -0.65 -9.95
N THR A 81 -8.54 0.12 -10.64
CA THR A 81 -8.62 1.57 -10.46
C THR A 81 -9.12 1.92 -9.06
N LEU A 82 -10.16 1.23 -8.61
CA LEU A 82 -10.81 1.51 -7.33
C LEU A 82 -9.98 1.03 -6.14
N ASN A 83 -9.51 -0.21 -6.18
CA ASN A 83 -8.80 -0.85 -5.07
C ASN A 83 -7.29 -0.60 -5.07
N GLY A 84 -6.76 -0.11 -6.20
CA GLY A 84 -5.32 0.02 -6.40
C GLY A 84 -4.68 -1.31 -6.77
N GLN A 85 -3.47 -1.24 -7.31
CA GLN A 85 -2.69 -2.41 -7.67
C GLN A 85 -1.98 -2.94 -6.42
N PRO A 86 -2.19 -4.19 -6.04
CA PRO A 86 -1.45 -4.77 -4.91
C PRO A 86 0.04 -4.81 -5.26
N ARG A 87 0.87 -4.52 -4.28
CA ARG A 87 2.32 -4.66 -4.44
C ARG A 87 2.66 -6.15 -4.48
N LEU A 88 3.25 -6.59 -5.59
CA LEU A 88 3.70 -7.97 -5.75
C LEU A 88 4.94 -8.26 -4.89
N GLU A 89 5.76 -7.23 -4.66
CA GLU A 89 6.97 -7.34 -3.86
C GLU A 89 6.95 -6.29 -2.74
N PRO A 90 7.46 -6.62 -1.55
CA PRO A 90 7.62 -5.63 -0.50
C PRO A 90 8.61 -4.55 -0.95
N PRO A 91 8.45 -3.29 -0.50
CA PRO A 91 9.32 -2.18 -0.91
C PRO A 91 10.78 -2.33 -0.47
N ARG A 92 11.05 -3.25 0.42
CA ARG A 92 12.40 -3.63 0.88
C ARG A 92 12.41 -5.12 1.09
N GLU A 93 13.51 -5.77 0.73
CA GLU A 93 13.74 -7.15 1.08
C GLU A 93 13.70 -7.31 2.60
N LYS A 94 13.15 -8.42 3.05
CA LYS A 94 13.23 -8.75 4.46
C LYS A 94 14.70 -8.96 4.84
N LEU A 95 15.11 -8.34 5.92
CA LEU A 95 16.47 -8.49 6.43
C LEU A 95 16.75 -9.94 6.87
N LEU A 96 15.74 -10.62 7.37
CA LEU A 96 15.79 -12.01 7.79
C LEU A 96 14.84 -12.85 6.94
N ASP A 97 15.34 -13.94 6.36
CA ASP A 97 14.50 -14.97 5.75
C ASP A 97 13.92 -15.92 6.81
N GLY A 98 13.12 -16.91 6.39
CA GLY A 98 12.49 -17.85 7.33
C GLY A 98 13.49 -18.69 8.11
N GLU A 99 14.61 -19.08 7.51
CA GLU A 99 15.68 -19.82 8.16
C GLU A 99 16.41 -18.98 9.19
N GLN A 100 16.73 -17.75 8.85
CA GLN A 100 17.38 -16.79 9.73
C GLN A 100 16.48 -16.42 10.92
N GLU A 101 15.21 -16.24 10.71
CA GLU A 101 14.22 -16.01 11.77
C GLU A 101 14.16 -17.21 12.73
N ALA A 102 14.14 -18.43 12.20
CA ALA A 102 14.14 -19.65 13.01
C ALA A 102 15.41 -19.76 13.87
N LYS A 103 16.58 -19.44 13.32
CA LYS A 103 17.85 -19.40 14.07
C LYS A 103 17.82 -18.37 15.19
N LEU A 104 17.26 -17.19 14.95
CA LEU A 104 17.12 -16.15 15.97
C LEU A 104 16.22 -16.60 17.12
N ILE A 105 15.09 -17.24 16.81
CA ILE A 105 14.13 -17.74 17.80
C ILE A 105 14.76 -18.87 18.61
N ALA A 106 15.44 -19.81 17.97
CA ALA A 106 16.15 -20.91 18.65
C ALA A 106 17.24 -20.39 19.59
N MET A 107 17.96 -19.37 19.17
CA MET A 107 18.98 -18.71 19.99
C MET A 107 18.38 -18.10 21.27
N ARG A 108 17.24 -17.40 21.14
CA ARG A 108 16.56 -16.79 22.29
C ARG A 108 16.03 -17.83 23.28
N LEU A 109 15.57 -18.96 22.79
CA LEU A 109 15.08 -20.07 23.63
C LEU A 109 16.19 -20.84 24.31
N GLY A 110 17.43 -20.72 23.83
CA GLY A 110 18.60 -21.31 24.41
C GLY A 110 19.21 -20.46 25.54
N PRO A 111 20.29 -20.95 26.20
CA PRO A 111 20.96 -20.19 27.24
C PRO A 111 21.70 -18.98 26.67
N PRO A 112 21.80 -17.86 27.43
CA PRO A 112 22.59 -16.71 27.03
C PRO A 112 24.07 -17.05 27.00
N PRO A 113 24.91 -16.26 26.30
CA PRO A 113 26.34 -16.50 26.26
C PRO A 113 27.01 -16.30 27.65
N PRO A 114 28.19 -16.86 27.87
CA PRO A 114 28.91 -16.69 29.11
C PRO A 114 29.08 -15.21 29.51
N GLY A 115 28.84 -14.92 30.78
CA GLY A 115 28.88 -13.55 31.30
C GLY A 115 27.56 -12.80 31.29
N PHE A 116 26.50 -13.40 30.74
CA PHE A 116 25.16 -12.83 30.71
C PHE A 116 24.14 -13.76 31.34
N SER A 117 23.28 -13.23 32.16
CA SER A 117 22.24 -14.01 32.85
C SER A 117 20.96 -14.14 32.00
N ASN A 118 20.67 -13.15 31.16
CA ASN A 118 19.46 -13.09 30.33
C ASN A 118 19.77 -12.57 28.93
N TRP A 119 18.95 -12.95 27.98
CA TRP A 119 18.95 -12.34 26.63
C TRP A 119 18.36 -10.95 26.67
N SER A 120 19.05 -10.00 26.02
CA SER A 120 18.48 -8.70 25.64
C SER A 120 18.37 -8.58 24.14
N LEU A 121 17.58 -7.64 23.63
CA LEU A 121 17.44 -7.42 22.20
C LEU A 121 18.76 -7.02 21.54
N ARG A 122 19.55 -6.20 22.23
CA ARG A 122 20.89 -5.80 21.75
C ARG A 122 21.87 -6.95 21.75
N LEU A 123 21.82 -7.81 22.77
CA LEU A 123 22.66 -8.99 22.85
C LEU A 123 22.32 -9.98 21.73
N LEU A 124 21.03 -10.22 21.45
CA LEU A 124 20.58 -11.04 20.34
C LEU A 124 21.05 -10.47 19.00
N ALA A 125 20.90 -9.18 18.79
CA ALA A 125 21.36 -8.51 17.58
C ALA A 125 22.87 -8.68 17.38
N GLY A 126 23.65 -8.51 18.42
CA GLY A 126 25.11 -8.70 18.41
C GLY A 126 25.51 -10.14 18.11
N GLN A 127 24.83 -11.13 18.68
CA GLN A 127 25.11 -12.55 18.45
C GLN A 127 24.74 -13.01 17.05
N VAL A 128 23.64 -12.53 16.51
CA VAL A 128 23.24 -12.84 15.13
C VAL A 128 24.29 -12.35 14.12
N VAL A 129 24.89 -11.19 14.37
CA VAL A 129 25.98 -10.66 13.56
C VAL A 129 27.28 -11.46 13.81
N ALA A 130 27.61 -11.76 15.05
CA ALA A 130 28.82 -12.52 15.43
C ALA A 130 28.81 -13.94 14.83
N LEU A 131 27.65 -14.56 14.69
CA LEU A 131 27.49 -15.90 14.09
C LEU A 131 27.34 -15.84 12.57
N GLU A 132 27.55 -14.67 11.96
CA GLU A 132 27.48 -14.45 10.51
C GLU A 132 26.13 -14.84 9.88
N ILE A 133 25.05 -14.80 10.66
CA ILE A 133 23.70 -15.06 10.17
C ILE A 133 23.24 -13.89 9.28
N VAL A 134 23.58 -12.66 9.68
CA VAL A 134 23.37 -11.43 8.91
C VAL A 134 24.58 -10.52 9.06
N GLU A 135 24.77 -9.60 8.11
CA GLU A 135 25.86 -8.62 8.17
C GLU A 135 25.63 -7.56 9.26
N SER A 136 24.40 -7.08 9.37
CA SER A 136 23.99 -6.13 10.39
C SER A 136 22.50 -6.22 10.66
N ILE A 137 22.10 -5.92 11.90
CA ILE A 137 20.70 -5.90 12.30
C ILE A 137 20.53 -4.97 13.50
N SER A 138 19.43 -4.22 13.55
CA SER A 138 19.08 -3.40 14.70
C SER A 138 18.27 -4.20 15.73
N HIS A 139 18.35 -3.81 16.99
CA HIS A 139 17.56 -4.41 18.07
C HIS A 139 16.04 -4.25 17.83
N GLU A 140 15.61 -3.20 17.14
CA GLU A 140 14.21 -3.02 16.76
C GLU A 140 13.72 -4.07 15.76
N THR A 141 14.55 -4.44 14.78
CA THR A 141 14.24 -5.51 13.84
C THR A 141 14.12 -6.85 14.57
N VAL A 142 15.01 -7.12 15.51
CA VAL A 142 14.95 -8.31 16.39
C VAL A 142 13.63 -8.33 17.17
N ARG A 143 13.27 -7.21 17.79
CA ARG A 143 12.02 -7.08 18.55
C ARG A 143 10.79 -7.36 17.69
N ARG A 144 10.75 -6.81 16.50
CA ARG A 144 9.63 -7.01 15.56
C ARG A 144 9.52 -8.47 15.12
N THR A 145 10.64 -9.11 14.83
CA THR A 145 10.69 -10.52 14.45
C THR A 145 10.16 -11.41 15.57
N LEU A 146 10.61 -11.22 16.80
CA LEU A 146 10.16 -11.98 17.95
C LEU A 146 8.68 -11.74 18.27
N LYS A 147 8.21 -10.51 18.15
CA LYS A 147 6.81 -10.17 18.39
C LYS A 147 5.87 -10.81 17.36
N LYS A 148 6.29 -10.92 16.10
CA LYS A 148 5.51 -11.53 15.04
C LYS A 148 5.29 -13.03 15.25
N THR A 149 6.23 -13.70 15.89
CA THR A 149 6.22 -15.16 16.11
C THR A 149 5.72 -15.57 17.49
N ALA A 150 5.48 -14.61 18.34
CA ALA A 150 4.97 -14.88 19.71
C ALA A 150 3.46 -15.14 19.70
#